data_395d30be08d0f03219135471ad984657
#
_entry.id   395d30be08d0f03219135471ad984657
#
_cell.length_a   1.000
_cell.length_b   1.000
_cell.length_c   1.000
_cell.angle_alpha   90.00
_cell.angle_beta   90.00
_cell.angle_gamma   90.00
#
_symmetry.space_group_name_H-M   'P 1'
#
loop_
_entity.id
_entity.type
_entity.pdbx_description
1 polymer ?
#
loop_
_entity_poly.entity_id
_entity_poly.type
_entity_poly.pdbx_seq_one_letter_code
_entity_poly.pdbx_strand_id
1 'polypeptide(L)'
;HGLYIAHDDSLLCADDGIHTIQKFSAAGDKLLEIGERNNPSPRWSGEPFNRPTSAAIHPGNGDIYVSDGYGNSRIHVYTGAGEYKFSWGEPGIDAGQFIRPHNIAIDSNANVYVVDREAHRIQIFDTDGKFQTMWSNIHRPDSMVLWGEHIYVGELNGMGGVDDAPGLGHRVSIFDLKGNLVSQFGDKNEGEGPGQFIAPHGIAVDSQGSIYVAEVSF
;
A
#
# COMPACT_ATOMS: atom_id res chain seq x y z
N HIS A 1 -2.39 -1.90 10.58
CA HIS A 1 -2.86 -1.30 9.33
C HIS A 1 -2.46 -2.16 8.14
N GLY A 2 -1.30 -2.00 7.52
CA GLY A 2 -0.84 -2.85 6.43
C GLY A 2 -0.21 -4.14 6.92
N LEU A 3 -0.40 -5.24 6.16
CA LEU A 3 0.20 -6.54 6.39
C LEU A 3 0.88 -7.01 5.11
N TYR A 4 2.12 -7.48 5.23
CA TYR A 4 2.88 -8.08 4.13
C TYR A 4 3.42 -9.44 4.56
N ILE A 5 3.26 -10.45 3.71
CA ILE A 5 3.81 -11.79 3.92
C ILE A 5 5.04 -11.94 3.05
N ALA A 6 6.19 -12.20 3.66
CA ALA A 6 7.45 -12.39 2.95
C ALA A 6 7.63 -13.85 2.48
N HIS A 7 8.60 -14.07 1.57
CA HIS A 7 8.89 -15.40 1.04
C HIS A 7 9.36 -16.43 2.09
N ASP A 8 9.84 -15.96 3.24
CA ASP A 8 10.25 -16.80 4.38
C ASP A 8 9.11 -17.01 5.38
N ASP A 9 7.85 -16.74 4.96
CA ASP A 9 6.65 -16.78 5.77
C ASP A 9 6.67 -15.82 6.98
N SER A 10 7.63 -14.90 7.05
CA SER A 10 7.61 -13.83 8.04
C SER A 10 6.59 -12.77 7.66
N LEU A 11 6.07 -12.07 8.68
CA LEU A 11 5.03 -11.05 8.53
C LEU A 11 5.63 -9.68 8.83
N LEU A 12 5.41 -8.69 7.96
CA LEU A 12 5.58 -7.27 8.29
C LEU A 12 4.21 -6.66 8.59
N CYS A 13 4.12 -6.01 9.73
CA CYS A 13 2.91 -5.33 10.19
C CYS A 13 3.21 -3.84 10.34
N ALA A 14 2.47 -2.99 9.64
CA ALA A 14 2.46 -1.55 9.89
C ALA A 14 1.43 -1.24 10.98
N ASP A 15 1.88 -0.68 12.07
CA ASP A 15 1.01 -0.23 13.16
C ASP A 15 0.97 1.30 13.18
N ASP A 16 -0.08 1.85 12.62
CA ASP A 16 -0.27 3.30 12.52
C ASP A 16 -0.64 3.95 13.86
N GLY A 17 -1.18 3.17 14.80
CA GLY A 17 -1.54 3.62 16.13
C GLY A 17 -0.33 3.88 17.04
N ILE A 18 0.69 3.01 16.97
CA ILE A 18 1.92 3.14 17.76
C ILE A 18 3.13 3.60 16.94
N HIS A 19 2.94 3.89 15.64
CA HIS A 19 3.95 4.47 14.74
C HIS A 19 5.16 3.57 14.49
N THR A 20 4.94 2.25 14.31
CA THR A 20 6.02 1.28 14.10
C THR A 20 5.76 0.33 12.95
N ILE A 21 6.84 -0.22 12.41
CA ILE A 21 6.81 -1.41 11.56
C ILE A 21 7.38 -2.57 12.37
N GLN A 22 6.65 -3.67 12.42
CA GLN A 22 7.05 -4.86 13.17
C GLN A 22 7.20 -6.06 12.23
N LYS A 23 8.26 -6.83 12.40
CA LYS A 23 8.44 -8.11 11.71
C LYS A 23 8.28 -9.26 12.70
N PHE A 24 7.50 -10.26 12.30
CA PHE A 24 7.27 -11.47 13.07
C PHE A 24 7.67 -12.72 12.28
N SER A 25 8.11 -13.76 12.95
CA SER A 25 8.26 -15.08 12.36
C SER A 25 6.87 -15.69 12.07
N ALA A 26 6.83 -16.76 11.26
CA ALA A 26 5.61 -17.56 11.05
C ALA A 26 5.04 -18.15 12.37
N ALA A 27 5.88 -18.32 13.40
CA ALA A 27 5.47 -18.78 14.73
C ALA A 27 4.93 -17.66 15.63
N GLY A 28 5.00 -16.38 15.18
CA GLY A 28 4.53 -15.21 15.91
C GLY A 28 5.61 -14.56 16.81
N ASP A 29 6.87 -15.00 16.74
CA ASP A 29 7.95 -14.35 17.48
C ASP A 29 8.33 -13.03 16.83
N LYS A 30 8.43 -11.95 17.61
CA LYS A 30 8.85 -10.66 17.10
C LYS A 30 10.35 -10.68 16.77
N LEU A 31 10.67 -10.45 15.49
CA LEU A 31 12.03 -10.47 14.96
C LEU A 31 12.66 -9.07 14.87
N LEU A 32 11.83 -8.04 14.56
CA LEU A 32 12.29 -6.68 14.34
C LEU A 32 11.19 -5.69 14.70
N GLU A 33 11.59 -4.50 15.16
CA GLU A 33 10.72 -3.34 15.28
C GLU A 33 11.48 -2.09 14.83
N ILE A 34 10.88 -1.31 13.93
CA ILE A 34 11.43 -0.06 13.40
C ILE A 34 10.46 1.07 13.80
N GLY A 35 11.00 2.21 14.24
CA GLY A 35 10.23 3.35 14.74
C GLY A 35 10.20 3.39 16.28
N GLU A 36 9.70 4.47 16.81
CA GLU A 36 9.59 4.69 18.25
C GLU A 36 8.14 4.59 18.72
N ARG A 37 7.86 3.60 19.57
CA ARG A 37 6.50 3.35 20.07
C ARG A 37 5.88 4.57 20.73
N ASN A 38 4.67 4.94 20.28
CA ASN A 38 3.88 6.05 20.80
C ASN A 38 4.61 7.41 20.74
N ASN A 39 5.65 7.52 19.91
CA ASN A 39 6.40 8.75 19.70
C ASN A 39 6.43 9.11 18.20
N PRO A 40 5.33 9.68 17.65
CA PRO A 40 5.30 10.07 16.25
C PRO A 40 6.30 11.20 15.96
N SER A 41 6.96 11.13 14.83
CA SER A 41 7.68 12.28 14.30
C SER A 41 6.72 13.45 14.05
N PRO A 42 7.19 14.69 14.00
CA PRO A 42 6.32 15.80 13.62
C PRO A 42 5.70 15.58 12.24
N ARG A 43 4.43 15.92 12.12
CA ARG A 43 3.70 15.75 10.86
C ARG A 43 4.40 16.49 9.72
N TRP A 44 4.58 15.83 8.58
CA TRP A 44 5.27 16.32 7.38
C TRP A 44 6.74 16.72 7.58
N SER A 45 7.37 16.26 8.67
CA SER A 45 8.80 16.52 8.91
C SER A 45 9.72 15.75 7.95
N GLY A 46 9.25 14.66 7.37
CA GLY A 46 10.07 13.71 6.63
C GLY A 46 10.85 12.73 7.49
N GLU A 47 10.77 12.86 8.82
CA GLU A 47 11.34 11.91 9.77
C GLU A 47 10.41 10.72 10.01
N PRO A 48 10.91 9.50 10.16
CA PRO A 48 10.07 8.32 10.42
C PRO A 48 9.73 8.21 11.91
N PHE A 49 8.50 7.77 12.27
CA PHE A 49 7.30 7.61 11.47
C PHE A 49 6.19 8.50 12.02
N ASN A 50 5.23 8.87 11.15
CA ASN A 50 3.98 9.43 11.64
C ASN A 50 2.79 8.69 10.99
N ARG A 51 2.34 7.60 11.65
CA ARG A 51 1.27 6.72 11.22
C ARG A 51 1.56 6.01 9.89
N PRO A 52 2.58 5.10 9.86
CA PRO A 52 2.92 4.32 8.67
C PRO A 52 1.75 3.44 8.24
N THR A 53 1.57 3.27 6.93
CA THR A 53 0.39 2.62 6.37
C THR A 53 0.66 1.21 5.86
N SER A 54 1.85 0.95 5.29
CA SER A 54 2.22 -0.36 4.77
C SER A 54 3.73 -0.51 4.67
N ALA A 55 4.18 -1.74 4.45
CA ALA A 55 5.58 -2.04 4.15
C ALA A 55 5.69 -3.21 3.18
N ALA A 56 6.79 -3.25 2.41
CA ALA A 56 7.14 -4.35 1.52
C ALA A 56 8.64 -4.66 1.62
N ILE A 57 9.02 -5.89 1.30
CA ILE A 57 10.42 -6.32 1.26
C ILE A 57 10.87 -6.42 -0.19
N HIS A 58 12.03 -5.83 -0.49
CA HIS A 58 12.68 -5.96 -1.80
C HIS A 58 13.11 -7.43 -2.02
N PRO A 59 12.65 -8.08 -3.10
CA PRO A 59 12.85 -9.53 -3.30
C PRO A 59 14.33 -9.93 -3.48
N GLY A 60 15.18 -9.02 -3.95
CA GLY A 60 16.58 -9.33 -4.24
C GLY A 60 17.56 -9.09 -3.10
N ASN A 61 17.37 -8.03 -2.29
CA ASN A 61 18.35 -7.63 -1.26
C ASN A 61 17.78 -7.59 0.17
N GLY A 62 16.46 -7.80 0.33
CA GLY A 62 15.80 -7.83 1.64
C GLY A 62 15.55 -6.47 2.27
N ASP A 63 15.81 -5.36 1.58
CA ASP A 63 15.51 -4.01 2.09
C ASP A 63 14.01 -3.83 2.31
N ILE A 64 13.66 -3.10 3.37
CA ILE A 64 12.29 -2.84 3.79
C ILE A 64 11.89 -1.42 3.34
N TYR A 65 10.85 -1.33 2.53
CA TYR A 65 10.26 -0.09 2.05
C TYR A 65 8.96 0.17 2.80
N VAL A 66 8.81 1.35 3.36
CA VAL A 66 7.68 1.72 4.22
C VAL A 66 6.96 2.94 3.67
N SER A 67 5.66 2.83 3.44
CA SER A 67 4.80 3.98 3.17
C SER A 67 4.38 4.62 4.50
N ASP A 68 4.79 5.87 4.74
CA ASP A 68 4.45 6.66 5.92
C ASP A 68 3.40 7.71 5.53
N GLY A 69 2.16 7.25 5.35
CA GLY A 69 1.16 7.97 4.56
C GLY A 69 0.20 8.85 5.34
N TYR A 70 -0.15 8.53 6.58
CA TYR A 70 -1.16 9.31 7.29
C TYR A 70 -0.65 10.63 7.86
N GLY A 71 0.64 10.71 8.14
CA GLY A 71 1.22 11.91 8.72
C GLY A 71 2.38 12.53 7.95
N ASN A 72 3.02 11.81 7.02
CA ASN A 72 4.28 12.26 6.42
C ASN A 72 4.30 12.39 4.90
N SER A 73 3.44 11.72 4.15
CA SER A 73 3.50 11.70 2.66
C SER A 73 4.87 11.24 2.13
N ARG A 74 5.43 10.16 2.71
CA ARG A 74 6.82 9.77 2.48
C ARG A 74 6.99 8.26 2.37
N ILE A 75 8.05 7.86 1.66
CA ILE A 75 8.51 6.47 1.63
C ILE A 75 9.87 6.43 2.31
N HIS A 76 10.06 5.53 3.28
CA HIS A 76 11.32 5.31 3.98
C HIS A 76 11.88 3.94 3.63
N VAL A 77 13.21 3.83 3.51
CA VAL A 77 13.90 2.58 3.19
C VAL A 77 14.89 2.22 4.29
N TYR A 78 14.84 0.96 4.66
CA TYR A 78 15.70 0.36 5.68
C TYR A 78 16.38 -0.90 5.14
N THR A 79 17.50 -1.28 5.72
CA THR A 79 18.05 -2.61 5.51
C THR A 79 17.12 -3.68 6.10
N GLY A 80 17.29 -4.95 5.71
CA GLY A 80 16.55 -6.06 6.32
C GLY A 80 16.79 -6.21 7.84
N ALA A 81 17.85 -5.58 8.37
CA ALA A 81 18.16 -5.50 9.80
C ALA A 81 17.52 -4.28 10.50
N GLY A 82 16.81 -3.42 9.76
CA GLY A 82 16.12 -2.25 10.31
C GLY A 82 16.99 -0.99 10.40
N GLU A 83 18.15 -0.94 9.75
CA GLU A 83 18.98 0.26 9.68
C GLU A 83 18.46 1.20 8.60
N TYR A 84 18.26 2.48 8.93
CA TYR A 84 17.79 3.48 7.96
C TYR A 84 18.79 3.68 6.83
N LYS A 85 18.27 3.78 5.60
CA LYS A 85 19.08 4.03 4.39
C LYS A 85 18.81 5.41 3.81
N PHE A 86 17.59 5.66 3.38
CA PHE A 86 17.14 6.91 2.76
C PHE A 86 15.63 7.00 2.72
N SER A 87 15.11 8.14 2.25
CA SER A 87 13.68 8.30 2.00
C SER A 87 13.44 9.25 0.84
N TRP A 88 12.22 9.19 0.26
CA TRP A 88 11.76 10.13 -0.76
C TRP A 88 10.28 10.45 -0.60
N GLY A 89 9.83 11.44 -1.37
CA GLY A 89 8.47 11.94 -1.32
C GLY A 89 8.33 13.14 -0.39
N GLU A 90 7.32 13.92 -0.66
CA GLU A 90 6.90 15.09 0.10
C GLU A 90 5.41 15.35 -0.17
N PRO A 91 4.72 16.14 0.65
CA PRO A 91 3.33 16.50 0.39
C PRO A 91 3.16 17.25 -0.93
N GLY A 92 2.28 16.77 -1.82
CA GLY A 92 1.99 17.42 -3.09
C GLY A 92 1.34 16.51 -4.13
N ILE A 93 1.17 17.02 -5.33
CA ILE A 93 0.47 16.36 -6.44
C ILE A 93 1.36 16.08 -7.65
N ASP A 94 2.58 16.60 -7.68
CA ASP A 94 3.52 16.35 -8.77
C ASP A 94 4.07 14.92 -8.73
N ALA A 95 4.80 14.53 -9.77
CA ALA A 95 5.50 13.25 -9.82
C ALA A 95 6.52 13.16 -8.67
N GLY A 96 6.46 12.06 -7.90
CA GLY A 96 7.30 11.84 -6.73
C GLY A 96 6.78 12.49 -5.44
N GLN A 97 5.76 13.34 -5.51
CA GLN A 97 5.04 13.86 -4.34
C GLN A 97 3.84 12.98 -4.02
N PHE A 98 3.33 13.05 -2.80
CA PHE A 98 2.20 12.24 -2.34
C PHE A 98 1.19 13.06 -1.54
N ILE A 99 -0.11 12.73 -1.72
CA ILE A 99 -1.14 13.16 -0.78
C ILE A 99 -1.24 12.15 0.37
N ARG A 100 -1.34 10.85 0.02
CA ARG A 100 -1.44 9.77 1.02
C ARG A 100 -0.92 8.45 0.46
N PRO A 101 0.39 8.18 0.54
CA PRO A 101 0.91 6.87 0.18
C PRO A 101 0.37 5.83 1.16
N HIS A 102 -0.51 4.93 0.65
CA HIS A 102 -1.32 4.07 1.51
C HIS A 102 -0.88 2.62 1.47
N ASN A 103 -0.39 2.16 0.33
CA ASN A 103 0.15 0.82 0.17
C ASN A 103 1.40 0.85 -0.71
N ILE A 104 2.26 -0.15 -0.55
CA ILE A 104 3.50 -0.28 -1.30
C ILE A 104 3.74 -1.74 -1.66
N ALA A 105 4.21 -1.99 -2.88
CA ALA A 105 4.62 -3.33 -3.34
C ALA A 105 5.85 -3.22 -4.24
N ILE A 106 6.62 -4.29 -4.36
CA ILE A 106 7.83 -4.36 -5.18
C ILE A 106 7.76 -5.61 -6.03
N ASP A 107 7.91 -5.45 -7.35
CA ASP A 107 7.90 -6.58 -8.28
C ASP A 107 9.28 -7.28 -8.38
N SER A 108 9.33 -8.39 -9.11
CA SER A 108 10.57 -9.15 -9.33
C SER A 108 11.61 -8.40 -10.17
N ASN A 109 11.21 -7.34 -10.88
CA ASN A 109 12.09 -6.46 -11.66
C ASN A 109 12.57 -5.26 -10.83
N ALA A 110 12.25 -5.24 -9.53
CA ALA A 110 12.59 -4.16 -8.60
C ALA A 110 11.89 -2.81 -8.89
N ASN A 111 10.73 -2.84 -9.56
CA ASN A 111 9.88 -1.66 -9.62
C ASN A 111 9.10 -1.52 -8.32
N VAL A 112 9.09 -0.33 -7.77
CA VAL A 112 8.39 0.01 -6.52
C VAL A 112 7.09 0.72 -6.86
N TYR A 113 5.98 0.09 -6.56
CA TYR A 113 4.63 0.61 -6.76
C TYR A 113 4.12 1.22 -5.48
N VAL A 114 3.67 2.46 -5.53
CA VAL A 114 3.10 3.18 -4.39
C VAL A 114 1.68 3.63 -4.70
N VAL A 115 0.75 3.14 -3.94
CA VAL A 115 -0.65 3.60 -3.98
C VAL A 115 -0.74 4.96 -3.31
N ASP A 116 -1.08 6.00 -4.05
CA ASP A 116 -1.35 7.35 -3.53
C ASP A 116 -2.86 7.59 -3.52
N ARG A 117 -3.50 7.14 -2.44
CA ARG A 117 -4.96 6.94 -2.32
C ARG A 117 -5.76 8.18 -2.66
N GLU A 118 -5.47 9.29 -2.00
CA GLU A 118 -6.24 10.53 -2.16
C GLU A 118 -5.82 11.33 -3.41
N ALA A 119 -4.75 10.92 -4.09
CA ALA A 119 -4.39 11.44 -5.40
C ALA A 119 -4.94 10.58 -6.56
N HIS A 120 -5.71 9.52 -6.26
CA HIS A 120 -6.33 8.62 -7.25
C HIS A 120 -5.33 8.08 -8.27
N ARG A 121 -4.17 7.59 -7.78
CA ARG A 121 -3.09 7.11 -8.66
C ARG A 121 -2.23 6.04 -8.00
N ILE A 122 -1.50 5.32 -8.83
CA ILE A 122 -0.36 4.49 -8.42
C ILE A 122 0.87 5.08 -9.09
N GLN A 123 1.89 5.42 -8.32
CA GLN A 123 3.16 5.87 -8.84
C GLN A 123 4.19 4.73 -8.81
N ILE A 124 5.01 4.66 -9.84
CA ILE A 124 6.04 3.64 -10.00
C ILE A 124 7.41 4.30 -9.94
N PHE A 125 8.30 3.73 -9.13
CA PHE A 125 9.66 4.21 -8.90
C PHE A 125 10.66 3.06 -9.12
N ASP A 126 11.92 3.41 -9.33
CA ASP A 126 13.02 2.45 -9.13
C ASP A 126 13.38 2.32 -7.64
N THR A 127 14.33 1.45 -7.34
CA THR A 127 14.76 1.18 -5.95
C THR A 127 15.47 2.34 -5.28
N ASP A 128 15.92 3.33 -6.02
CA ASP A 128 16.54 4.56 -5.50
C ASP A 128 15.49 5.68 -5.27
N GLY A 129 14.21 5.39 -5.48
CA GLY A 129 13.10 6.33 -5.32
C GLY A 129 12.94 7.30 -6.48
N LYS A 130 13.55 7.03 -7.65
CA LYS A 130 13.40 7.85 -8.83
C LYS A 130 12.11 7.50 -9.55
N PHE A 131 11.26 8.50 -9.77
CA PHE A 131 10.00 8.35 -10.49
C PHE A 131 10.21 7.81 -11.91
N GLN A 132 9.40 6.81 -12.30
CA GLN A 132 9.40 6.20 -13.61
C GLN A 132 8.14 6.55 -14.40
N THR A 133 6.97 6.28 -13.82
CA THR A 133 5.66 6.52 -14.42
C THR A 133 4.56 6.54 -13.35
N MET A 134 3.32 6.83 -13.77
CA MET A 134 2.14 6.71 -12.92
C MET A 134 0.91 6.26 -13.70
N TRP A 135 -0.02 5.65 -13.00
CA TRP A 135 -1.35 5.28 -13.50
C TRP A 135 -2.39 6.10 -12.76
N SER A 136 -3.28 6.76 -13.51
CA SER A 136 -4.36 7.60 -12.97
C SER A 136 -5.75 7.17 -13.42
N ASN A 137 -5.87 5.99 -14.06
CA ASN A 137 -7.12 5.37 -14.47
C ASN A 137 -7.71 4.48 -13.37
N ILE A 138 -7.66 4.95 -12.13
CA ILE A 138 -8.06 4.21 -10.93
C ILE A 138 -8.70 5.17 -9.93
N HIS A 139 -9.71 4.70 -9.19
CA HIS A 139 -10.43 5.52 -8.22
C HIS A 139 -10.03 5.14 -6.79
N ARG A 140 -9.52 6.10 -6.00
CA ARG A 140 -9.11 5.91 -4.60
C ARG A 140 -8.51 4.53 -4.30
N PRO A 141 -7.42 4.14 -4.97
CA PRO A 141 -6.78 2.85 -4.72
C PRO A 141 -6.30 2.82 -3.26
N ASP A 142 -6.63 1.74 -2.54
CA ASP A 142 -6.34 1.65 -1.12
C ASP A 142 -5.31 0.58 -0.79
N SER A 143 -5.55 -0.62 -1.27
CA SER A 143 -4.69 -1.78 -1.11
C SER A 143 -4.26 -2.36 -2.44
N MET A 144 -3.12 -3.04 -2.43
CA MET A 144 -2.55 -3.62 -3.65
C MET A 144 -1.80 -4.90 -3.32
N VAL A 145 -1.93 -5.90 -4.19
CA VAL A 145 -1.10 -7.11 -4.17
C VAL A 145 -0.63 -7.48 -5.57
N LEU A 146 0.63 -7.87 -5.67
CA LEU A 146 1.23 -8.44 -6.88
C LEU A 146 1.01 -9.96 -6.88
N TRP A 147 0.46 -10.51 -7.96
CA TRP A 147 0.34 -11.94 -8.16
C TRP A 147 0.54 -12.29 -9.64
N GLY A 148 1.58 -13.06 -9.93
CA GLY A 148 2.00 -13.32 -11.30
C GLY A 148 2.40 -12.04 -12.04
N GLU A 149 1.83 -11.80 -13.21
CA GLU A 149 2.05 -10.60 -14.02
C GLU A 149 0.95 -9.55 -13.84
N HIS A 150 0.22 -9.61 -12.73
CA HIS A 150 -0.92 -8.73 -12.47
C HIS A 150 -0.81 -8.03 -11.11
N ILE A 151 -1.45 -6.89 -11.04
CA ILE A 151 -1.64 -6.11 -9.82
C ILE A 151 -3.14 -6.05 -9.53
N TYR A 152 -3.52 -6.51 -8.34
CA TYR A 152 -4.89 -6.49 -7.83
C TYR A 152 -5.01 -5.30 -6.88
N VAL A 153 -5.99 -4.45 -7.08
CA VAL A 153 -6.15 -3.20 -6.33
C VAL A 153 -7.55 -3.09 -5.79
N GLY A 154 -7.67 -2.91 -4.48
CA GLY A 154 -8.93 -2.52 -3.84
C GLY A 154 -9.16 -1.02 -4.04
N GLU A 155 -10.33 -0.65 -4.56
CA GLU A 155 -10.74 0.74 -4.73
C GLU A 155 -11.83 1.09 -3.72
N LEU A 156 -11.60 2.15 -2.95
CA LEU A 156 -12.57 2.67 -2.01
C LEU A 156 -13.64 3.51 -2.72
N ASN A 157 -14.79 3.66 -2.05
CA ASN A 157 -15.77 4.70 -2.34
C ASN A 157 -15.21 6.10 -2.14
N GLY A 158 -16.01 7.09 -2.44
CA GLY A 158 -15.74 8.50 -2.17
C GLY A 158 -15.49 8.81 -0.70
N MET A 159 -15.06 10.03 -0.46
CA MET A 159 -14.96 10.55 0.92
C MET A 159 -16.36 10.89 1.40
N GLY A 160 -16.66 10.60 2.69
CA GLY A 160 -17.94 10.96 3.29
C GLY A 160 -18.28 12.43 3.06
N GLY A 161 -19.48 12.69 2.56
CA GLY A 161 -19.96 14.04 2.22
C GLY A 161 -19.60 14.55 0.81
N VAL A 162 -18.98 13.69 -0.01
CA VAL A 162 -18.74 13.96 -1.44
C VAL A 162 -19.44 12.88 -2.25
N ASP A 163 -20.34 13.27 -3.13
CA ASP A 163 -20.99 12.34 -4.06
C ASP A 163 -19.98 11.92 -5.14
N ASP A 164 -19.72 10.64 -5.23
CA ASP A 164 -18.92 10.07 -6.31
C ASP A 164 -19.73 9.93 -7.60
N ALA A 165 -19.03 9.85 -8.71
CA ALA A 165 -19.65 9.46 -9.97
C ALA A 165 -20.12 7.99 -9.85
N PRO A 166 -21.31 7.66 -10.38
CA PRO A 166 -21.86 6.30 -10.29
C PRO A 166 -20.91 5.23 -10.83
N GLY A 167 -20.75 4.15 -10.09
CA GLY A 167 -19.94 3.00 -10.49
C GLY A 167 -18.43 3.17 -10.27
N LEU A 168 -18.02 4.16 -9.47
CA LEU A 168 -16.63 4.31 -9.00
C LEU A 168 -16.47 3.82 -7.55
N GLY A 169 -15.34 3.19 -7.27
CA GLY A 169 -15.08 2.58 -5.97
C GLY A 169 -15.84 1.28 -5.74
N HIS A 170 -15.81 0.78 -4.51
CA HIS A 170 -16.46 -0.47 -4.07
C HIS A 170 -16.12 -1.68 -4.96
N ARG A 171 -14.90 -1.78 -5.45
CA ARG A 171 -14.52 -2.82 -6.42
C ARG A 171 -13.06 -3.23 -6.28
N VAL A 172 -12.73 -4.33 -6.93
CA VAL A 172 -11.35 -4.75 -7.17
C VAL A 172 -11.05 -4.59 -8.65
N SER A 173 -9.95 -3.89 -8.94
CA SER A 173 -9.43 -3.72 -10.30
C SER A 173 -8.14 -4.51 -10.47
N ILE A 174 -8.00 -5.18 -11.63
CA ILE A 174 -6.84 -5.98 -11.98
C ILE A 174 -6.15 -5.31 -13.16
N PHE A 175 -4.87 -4.98 -12.98
CA PHE A 175 -4.03 -4.37 -14.01
C PHE A 175 -2.90 -5.32 -14.41
N ASP A 176 -2.41 -5.20 -15.64
CA ASP A 176 -1.09 -5.71 -15.98
C ASP A 176 0.02 -4.80 -15.42
N LEU A 177 1.28 -5.24 -15.48
CA LEU A 177 2.42 -4.46 -14.98
C LEU A 177 2.73 -3.19 -15.80
N LYS A 178 2.00 -2.95 -16.90
CA LYS A 178 2.07 -1.72 -17.71
C LYS A 178 0.97 -0.72 -17.37
N GLY A 179 0.05 -1.08 -16.46
CA GLY A 179 -1.08 -0.24 -16.06
C GLY A 179 -2.31 -0.34 -16.97
N ASN A 180 -2.36 -1.33 -17.84
CA ASN A 180 -3.58 -1.59 -18.61
C ASN A 180 -4.58 -2.35 -17.73
N LEU A 181 -5.82 -1.87 -17.70
CA LEU A 181 -6.89 -2.55 -16.99
C LEU A 181 -7.23 -3.88 -17.70
N VAL A 182 -7.10 -4.98 -16.97
CA VAL A 182 -7.37 -6.33 -17.46
C VAL A 182 -8.79 -6.77 -17.10
N SER A 183 -9.20 -6.53 -15.86
CA SER A 183 -10.52 -6.91 -15.36
C SER A 183 -10.91 -6.07 -14.15
N GLN A 184 -12.20 -6.03 -13.87
CA GLN A 184 -12.77 -5.45 -12.66
C GLN A 184 -13.92 -6.31 -12.17
N PHE A 185 -14.14 -6.37 -10.85
CA PHE A 185 -15.31 -6.97 -10.26
C PHE A 185 -15.74 -6.22 -8.99
N GLY A 186 -17.00 -6.31 -8.69
CA GLY A 186 -17.72 -5.54 -7.68
C GLY A 186 -19.01 -5.00 -8.28
N ASP A 187 -20.10 -4.97 -7.50
CA ASP A 187 -21.34 -4.33 -7.94
C ASP A 187 -21.15 -2.80 -7.95
N LYS A 188 -21.89 -2.11 -8.80
CA LYS A 188 -21.87 -0.65 -8.86
C LYS A 188 -22.45 0.04 -7.61
N ASN A 189 -23.19 -0.73 -6.81
CA ASN A 189 -23.75 -0.27 -5.54
C ASN A 189 -22.98 -0.93 -4.40
N GLU A 190 -22.68 -0.17 -3.37
CA GLU A 190 -22.13 -0.71 -2.13
C GLU A 190 -23.13 -1.66 -1.46
N GLY A 191 -22.60 -2.62 -0.70
CA GLY A 191 -23.45 -3.54 0.05
C GLY A 191 -22.71 -4.75 0.59
N GLU A 192 -23.46 -5.59 1.31
CA GLU A 192 -22.97 -6.83 1.94
C GLU A 192 -23.42 -8.09 1.16
N GLY A 193 -24.06 -7.92 0.02
CA GLY A 193 -24.52 -9.03 -0.82
C GLY A 193 -23.39 -9.66 -1.64
N PRO A 194 -23.63 -10.84 -2.21
CA PRO A 194 -22.64 -11.48 -3.08
C PRO A 194 -22.21 -10.57 -4.23
N GLY A 195 -20.88 -10.34 -4.34
CA GLY A 195 -20.31 -9.47 -5.38
C GLY A 195 -20.39 -7.98 -5.05
N GLN A 196 -20.87 -7.59 -3.89
CA GLN A 196 -20.86 -6.21 -3.41
C GLN A 196 -19.69 -5.99 -2.46
N PHE A 197 -19.21 -4.76 -2.41
CA PHE A 197 -18.24 -4.27 -1.44
C PHE A 197 -18.72 -2.96 -0.83
N ILE A 198 -18.27 -2.67 0.39
CA ILE A 198 -18.45 -1.37 1.04
C ILE A 198 -17.16 -0.58 0.89
N ALA A 199 -16.04 -1.11 1.39
CA ALA A 199 -14.75 -0.44 1.39
C ALA A 199 -13.59 -1.45 1.34
N PRO A 200 -13.22 -1.98 0.16
CA PRO A 200 -12.09 -2.90 0.00
C PRO A 200 -10.79 -2.27 0.48
N HIS A 201 -10.29 -2.67 1.66
CA HIS A 201 -9.14 -2.06 2.32
C HIS A 201 -7.90 -2.95 2.35
N GLY A 202 -8.07 -4.26 2.41
CA GLY A 202 -6.98 -5.22 2.32
C GLY A 202 -7.24 -6.22 1.21
N ILE A 203 -6.21 -6.62 0.48
CA ILE A 203 -6.33 -7.61 -0.58
C ILE A 203 -5.16 -8.60 -0.54
N ALA A 204 -5.46 -9.88 -0.72
CA ALA A 204 -4.48 -10.94 -0.86
C ALA A 204 -4.90 -11.93 -1.95
N VAL A 205 -3.93 -12.60 -2.55
CA VAL A 205 -4.16 -13.67 -3.52
C VAL A 205 -3.35 -14.89 -3.08
N ASP A 206 -4.00 -16.05 -2.99
CA ASP A 206 -3.31 -17.28 -2.61
C ASP A 206 -2.60 -17.95 -3.82
N SER A 207 -1.87 -19.05 -3.54
CA SER A 207 -1.12 -19.78 -4.57
C SER A 207 -2.01 -20.43 -5.64
N GLN A 208 -3.32 -20.52 -5.42
CA GLN A 208 -4.30 -21.06 -6.36
C GLN A 208 -5.02 -19.96 -7.17
N GLY A 209 -4.75 -18.68 -6.85
CA GLY A 209 -5.38 -17.54 -7.49
C GLY A 209 -6.70 -17.12 -6.85
N SER A 210 -7.04 -17.64 -5.65
CA SER A 210 -8.21 -17.16 -4.91
C SER A 210 -7.92 -15.79 -4.32
N ILE A 211 -8.87 -14.86 -4.48
CA ILE A 211 -8.74 -13.48 -4.03
C ILE A 211 -9.49 -13.32 -2.71
N TYR A 212 -8.80 -12.78 -1.72
CA TYR A 212 -9.35 -12.44 -0.41
C TYR A 212 -9.38 -10.92 -0.27
N VAL A 213 -10.53 -10.37 0.08
CA VAL A 213 -10.74 -8.94 0.28
C VAL A 213 -11.19 -8.71 1.71
N ALA A 214 -10.43 -7.90 2.44
CA ALA A 214 -10.80 -7.43 3.76
C ALA A 214 -11.36 -6.01 3.64
N GLU A 215 -12.51 -5.78 4.24
CA GLU A 215 -13.19 -4.50 4.18
C GLU A 215 -13.10 -3.75 5.51
N VAL A 216 -13.05 -2.42 5.44
CA VAL A 216 -13.34 -1.56 6.60
C VAL A 216 -14.78 -1.08 6.47
N SER A 217 -15.57 -1.38 7.50
CA SER A 217 -16.94 -0.85 7.63
C SER A 217 -17.00 0.00 8.90
N PHE A 218 -17.71 1.09 8.84
CA PHE A 218 -17.90 2.01 9.98
C PHE A 218 -19.26 1.78 10.64
#